data_9e79cb0736bc5ba46ec7c1f2060f5136
#
_entry.id   9e79cb0736bc5ba46ec7c1f2060f5136
#
_cell.length_a   1.000
_cell.length_b   1.000
_cell.length_c   1.000
_cell.angle_alpha   90.00
_cell.angle_beta   90.00
_cell.angle_gamma   90.00
#
_symmetry.space_group_name_H-M   'P 1'
#
loop_
_entity.id
_entity.type
_entity.pdbx_description
1 polymer ?
#
loop_
_entity_poly.entity_id
_entity_poly.type
_entity_poly.pdbx_seq_one_letter_code
_entity_poly.pdbx_strand_id
1 'polypeptide(L)'
;YAFVAVGSIYGVELLPDNAADCRKRLLSIVEEAWRRAIKTDGDPRFMGAISYVLARNILNGDALTMLDAEDNPIIFSEWSLVTGDKVKRRDFRLDEMLEGNVKQNESLSLFGDIADNGDVSPRSEWEYDEETQAFIPKPITEYPLTSFYEVMNGE
;
A
#
# COMPACT_ATOMS: atom_id res chain seq x y z
N TYR A 1 0.65 -5.40 -16.38
CA TYR A 1 1.80 -4.61 -15.90
C TYR A 1 1.37 -3.28 -15.27
N ALA A 2 0.48 -2.48 -15.91
CA ALA A 2 0.09 -1.16 -15.38
C ALA A 2 -0.57 -1.24 -13.99
N PHE A 3 -1.42 -2.22 -13.73
CA PHE A 3 -2.04 -2.43 -12.43
C PHE A 3 -0.98 -2.65 -11.34
N VAL A 4 -0.01 -3.55 -11.59
CA VAL A 4 1.09 -3.83 -10.63
C VAL A 4 1.94 -2.58 -10.39
N ALA A 5 2.30 -1.86 -11.46
CA ALA A 5 3.09 -0.64 -11.34
C ALA A 5 2.38 0.43 -10.48
N VAL A 6 1.08 0.62 -10.69
CA VAL A 6 0.28 1.57 -9.87
C VAL A 6 0.10 1.07 -8.45
N GLY A 7 -0.15 -0.24 -8.27
CA GLY A 7 -0.29 -0.87 -6.96
C GLY A 7 0.96 -0.78 -6.09
N SER A 8 2.13 -0.50 -6.69
CA SER A 8 3.41 -0.33 -5.99
C SER A 8 3.74 1.14 -5.66
N ILE A 9 2.83 2.08 -5.97
CA ILE A 9 3.02 3.51 -5.67
C ILE A 9 2.27 3.84 -4.39
N TYR A 10 2.99 4.36 -3.40
CA TYR A 10 2.43 4.80 -2.12
C TYR A 10 2.80 6.25 -1.87
N GLY A 11 1.91 7.00 -1.23
CA GLY A 11 2.17 8.38 -0.87
C GLY A 11 1.22 8.88 0.22
N VAL A 12 1.77 9.71 1.11
CA VAL A 12 1.01 10.45 2.11
C VAL A 12 1.22 11.93 1.83
N GLU A 13 0.15 12.68 1.75
CA GLU A 13 0.16 14.11 1.46
C GLU A 13 -0.69 14.85 2.50
N LEU A 14 -0.11 15.86 3.12
CA LEU A 14 -0.75 16.61 4.20
C LEU A 14 -1.97 17.41 3.70
N LEU A 15 -1.91 17.92 2.46
CA LEU A 15 -2.96 18.73 1.89
C LEU A 15 -3.90 17.86 1.02
N PRO A 16 -5.21 17.85 1.28
CA PRO A 16 -6.16 16.98 0.58
C PRO A 16 -6.28 17.28 -0.92
N ASP A 17 -6.11 18.53 -1.34
CA ASP A 17 -6.11 18.95 -2.73
C ASP A 17 -4.88 18.42 -3.48
N ASN A 18 -3.70 18.43 -2.86
CA ASN A 18 -2.48 17.85 -3.43
C ASN A 18 -2.61 16.33 -3.57
N ALA A 19 -3.17 15.63 -2.58
CA ALA A 19 -3.44 14.20 -2.68
C ALA A 19 -4.37 13.88 -3.85
N ALA A 20 -5.44 14.68 -4.00
CA ALA A 20 -6.39 14.54 -5.11
C ALA A 20 -5.73 14.81 -6.48
N ASP A 21 -4.90 15.86 -6.58
CA ASP A 21 -4.19 16.22 -7.80
C ASP A 21 -3.14 15.16 -8.18
N CYS A 22 -2.43 14.61 -7.19
CA CYS A 22 -1.49 13.50 -7.39
C CYS A 22 -2.20 12.27 -8.00
N ARG A 23 -3.33 11.84 -7.42
CA ARG A 23 -4.13 10.74 -7.96
C ARG A 23 -4.58 11.00 -9.39
N LYS A 24 -5.06 12.21 -9.68
CA LYS A 24 -5.50 12.61 -11.02
C LYS A 24 -4.36 12.57 -12.04
N ARG A 25 -3.17 13.07 -11.68
CA ARG A 25 -1.99 13.06 -12.55
C ARG A 25 -1.52 11.64 -12.83
N LEU A 26 -1.47 10.78 -11.82
CA LEU A 26 -1.09 9.37 -11.98
C LEU A 26 -2.08 8.63 -12.89
N LEU A 27 -3.38 8.84 -12.72
CA LEU A 27 -4.40 8.27 -13.59
C LEU A 27 -4.21 8.73 -15.05
N SER A 28 -3.97 10.02 -15.28
CA SER A 28 -3.74 10.56 -16.62
C SER A 28 -2.50 9.96 -17.30
N ILE A 29 -1.45 9.65 -16.54
CA ILE A 29 -0.26 8.95 -17.05
C ILE A 29 -0.62 7.53 -17.54
N VAL A 30 -1.45 6.82 -16.77
CA VAL A 30 -1.91 5.47 -17.14
C VAL A 30 -2.78 5.53 -18.41
N GLU A 31 -3.72 6.48 -18.48
CA GLU A 31 -4.57 6.70 -19.66
C GLU A 31 -3.74 6.99 -20.91
N GLU A 32 -2.74 7.85 -20.79
CA GLU A 32 -1.86 8.18 -21.91
C GLU A 32 -1.02 6.98 -22.34
N ALA A 33 -0.47 6.22 -21.39
CA ALA A 33 0.28 5.00 -21.68
C ALA A 33 -0.60 3.95 -22.37
N TRP A 34 -1.85 3.79 -21.92
CA TRP A 34 -2.83 2.91 -22.56
C TRP A 34 -3.09 3.34 -24.01
N ARG A 35 -3.39 4.62 -24.23
CA ARG A 35 -3.68 5.15 -25.57
C ARG A 35 -2.48 4.98 -26.52
N ARG A 36 -1.25 5.14 -26.02
CA ARG A 36 -0.04 4.89 -26.82
C ARG A 36 0.12 3.41 -27.19
N ALA A 37 -0.15 2.50 -26.27
CA ALA A 37 0.08 1.07 -26.46
C ALA A 37 -1.05 0.39 -27.27
N ILE A 38 -2.30 0.67 -26.93
CA ILE A 38 -3.48 -0.05 -27.42
C ILE A 38 -4.16 0.70 -28.57
N LYS A 39 -3.89 2.01 -28.74
CA LYS A 39 -4.46 2.89 -29.76
C LYS A 39 -5.98 3.12 -29.63
N THR A 40 -6.53 2.89 -28.44
CA THR A 40 -7.93 3.15 -28.09
C THR A 40 -7.99 3.93 -26.77
N ASP A 41 -9.17 4.44 -26.43
CA ASP A 41 -9.43 4.96 -25.10
C ASP A 41 -9.36 3.82 -24.05
N GLY A 42 -9.05 4.16 -22.82
CA GLY A 42 -8.93 3.19 -21.75
C GLY A 42 -10.25 2.43 -21.49
N ASP A 43 -10.16 1.14 -21.18
CA ASP A 43 -11.32 0.39 -20.68
C ASP A 43 -11.81 1.04 -19.38
N PRO A 44 -13.08 1.49 -19.30
CA PRO A 44 -13.61 2.20 -18.13
C PRO A 44 -13.49 1.38 -16.84
N ARG A 45 -13.62 0.05 -16.90
CA ARG A 45 -13.49 -0.84 -15.75
C ARG A 45 -12.04 -0.87 -15.26
N PHE A 46 -11.09 -0.95 -16.19
CA PHE A 46 -9.67 -0.91 -15.86
C PHE A 46 -9.28 0.45 -15.25
N MET A 47 -9.70 1.55 -15.87
CA MET A 47 -9.41 2.89 -15.35
C MET A 47 -10.07 3.13 -13.98
N GLY A 48 -11.27 2.60 -13.77
CA GLY A 48 -11.93 2.59 -12.47
C GLY A 48 -11.12 1.83 -11.42
N ALA A 49 -10.62 0.64 -11.75
CA ALA A 49 -9.75 -0.15 -10.87
C ALA A 49 -8.45 0.60 -10.52
N ILE A 50 -7.80 1.22 -11.50
CA ILE A 50 -6.61 2.06 -11.26
C ILE A 50 -6.94 3.23 -10.34
N SER A 51 -8.05 3.94 -10.57
CA SER A 51 -8.50 5.04 -9.71
C SER A 51 -8.75 4.58 -8.28
N TYR A 52 -9.35 3.40 -8.10
CA TYR A 52 -9.59 2.79 -6.78
C TYR A 52 -8.28 2.45 -6.06
N VAL A 53 -7.31 1.84 -6.75
CA VAL A 53 -5.98 1.56 -6.18
C VAL A 53 -5.28 2.84 -5.76
N LEU A 54 -5.29 3.87 -6.60
CA LEU A 54 -4.71 5.17 -6.28
C LEU A 54 -5.36 5.83 -5.06
N ALA A 55 -6.69 5.70 -4.91
CA ALA A 55 -7.40 6.24 -3.74
C ALA A 55 -6.99 5.55 -2.43
N ARG A 56 -6.52 4.30 -2.49
CA ARG A 56 -6.07 3.51 -1.34
C ARG A 56 -4.58 3.66 -1.02
N ASN A 57 -3.80 4.13 -1.97
CA ASN A 57 -2.35 4.19 -1.83
C ASN A 57 -1.78 5.61 -1.86
N ILE A 58 -2.55 6.60 -2.33
CA ILE A 58 -2.19 8.03 -2.24
C ILE A 58 -3.17 8.68 -1.28
N LEU A 59 -2.75 8.84 -0.04
CA LEU A 59 -3.62 9.17 1.09
C LEU A 59 -3.40 10.61 1.56
N ASN A 60 -4.45 11.20 2.12
CA ASN A 60 -4.36 12.44 2.85
C ASN A 60 -4.08 12.14 4.31
N GLY A 61 -3.03 12.73 4.86
CA GLY A 61 -2.61 12.53 6.24
C GLY A 61 -1.24 13.14 6.51
N ASP A 62 -0.77 12.96 7.70
CA ASP A 62 0.57 13.39 8.13
C ASP A 62 1.50 12.18 8.28
N ALA A 63 2.51 12.10 7.42
CA ALA A 63 3.50 11.03 7.44
C ALA A 63 4.40 11.04 8.68
N LEU A 64 4.49 12.15 9.41
CA LEU A 64 5.28 12.25 10.66
C LEU A 64 4.52 11.66 11.85
N THR A 65 3.21 11.92 11.93
CA THR A 65 2.33 11.35 12.97
C THR A 65 1.77 10.00 12.57
N MET A 66 1.82 9.65 11.26
CA MET A 66 1.23 8.45 10.66
C MET A 66 -0.30 8.36 10.83
N LEU A 67 -0.94 9.53 10.94
CA LEU A 67 -2.38 9.66 11.11
C LEU A 67 -3.03 10.35 9.90
N ASP A 68 -4.26 9.95 9.60
CA ASP A 68 -5.11 10.63 8.62
C ASP A 68 -5.73 11.91 9.17
N ALA A 69 -6.57 12.58 8.39
CA ALA A 69 -7.22 13.84 8.77
C ALA A 69 -8.24 13.69 9.93
N GLU A 70 -8.67 12.48 10.23
CA GLU A 70 -9.59 12.11 11.31
C GLU A 70 -8.86 11.50 12.53
N ASP A 71 -7.53 11.64 12.62
CA ASP A 71 -6.67 11.07 13.66
C ASP A 71 -6.67 9.53 13.73
N ASN A 72 -7.03 8.84 12.65
CA ASN A 72 -6.89 7.39 12.57
C ASN A 72 -5.52 7.01 11.99
N PRO A 73 -4.98 5.82 12.32
CA PRO A 73 -3.77 5.31 11.68
C PRO A 73 -3.91 5.22 10.16
N ILE A 74 -2.89 5.66 9.44
CA ILE A 74 -2.84 5.53 7.98
C ILE A 74 -2.71 4.05 7.61
N ILE A 75 -3.58 3.61 6.70
CA ILE A 75 -3.64 2.23 6.20
C ILE A 75 -3.37 2.23 4.70
N PHE A 76 -2.37 1.47 4.28
CA PHE A 76 -2.07 1.20 2.87
C PHE A 76 -2.57 -0.17 2.44
N SER A 77 -2.96 -0.27 1.16
CA SER A 77 -3.30 -1.54 0.54
C SER A 77 -2.14 -2.06 -0.30
N GLU A 78 -1.71 -3.27 -0.03
CA GLU A 78 -0.79 -4.02 -0.88
C GLU A 78 -1.58 -4.84 -1.89
N TRP A 79 -1.09 -4.87 -3.13
CA TRP A 79 -1.75 -5.46 -4.28
C TRP A 79 -0.83 -6.45 -4.99
N SER A 80 -1.06 -7.74 -4.77
CA SER A 80 -0.30 -8.81 -5.42
C SER A 80 -1.07 -9.41 -6.58
N LEU A 81 -0.47 -9.43 -7.77
CA LEU A 81 -1.01 -10.16 -8.92
C LEU A 81 -0.64 -11.65 -8.77
N VAL A 82 -1.64 -12.50 -8.58
CA VAL A 82 -1.43 -13.93 -8.31
C VAL A 82 -1.40 -14.74 -9.59
N THR A 83 -2.44 -14.62 -10.44
CA THR A 83 -2.52 -15.33 -11.71
C THR A 83 -3.52 -14.65 -12.65
N GLY A 84 -3.17 -14.51 -13.93
CA GLY A 84 -4.03 -13.90 -14.93
C GLY A 84 -4.42 -12.46 -14.56
N ASP A 85 -5.71 -12.26 -14.29
CA ASP A 85 -6.29 -10.99 -13.84
C ASP A 85 -6.59 -10.98 -12.32
N LYS A 86 -6.25 -12.05 -11.60
CA LYS A 86 -6.57 -12.20 -10.18
C LYS A 86 -5.53 -11.52 -9.30
N VAL A 87 -6.03 -10.68 -8.40
CA VAL A 87 -5.22 -9.95 -7.42
C VAL A 87 -5.66 -10.28 -6.00
N LYS A 88 -4.69 -10.29 -5.10
CA LYS A 88 -4.87 -10.33 -3.66
C LYS A 88 -4.66 -8.92 -3.13
N ARG A 89 -5.50 -8.48 -2.20
CA ARG A 89 -5.34 -7.24 -1.45
C ARG A 89 -5.11 -7.56 0.01
N ARG A 90 -4.12 -6.90 0.61
CA ARG A 90 -3.86 -6.93 2.06
C ARG A 90 -3.68 -5.48 2.54
N ASP A 91 -4.29 -5.15 3.66
CA ASP A 91 -4.19 -3.81 4.23
C ASP A 91 -3.25 -3.82 5.44
N PHE A 92 -2.35 -2.83 5.51
CA PHE A 92 -1.33 -2.69 6.54
C PHE A 92 -1.35 -1.28 7.13
N ARG A 93 -1.04 -1.17 8.41
CA ARG A 93 -0.81 0.12 9.07
C ARG A 93 0.59 0.64 8.73
N LEU A 94 0.68 1.94 8.44
CA LEU A 94 1.95 2.59 8.10
C LEU A 94 2.94 2.57 9.27
N ASP A 95 2.49 2.84 10.49
CA ASP A 95 3.32 2.84 11.70
C ASP A 95 3.96 1.45 11.97
N GLU A 96 3.19 0.38 11.83
CA GLU A 96 3.69 -0.99 12.00
C GLU A 96 4.71 -1.39 10.93
N MET A 97 4.52 -0.94 9.68
CA MET A 97 5.47 -1.18 8.59
C MET A 97 6.81 -0.49 8.82
N LEU A 98 6.80 0.71 9.40
CA LEU A 98 8.03 1.48 9.66
C LEU A 98 8.79 1.00 10.89
N GLU A 99 8.10 0.61 11.96
CA GLU A 99 8.73 0.08 13.17
C GLU A 99 9.56 -1.20 12.91
N GLY A 100 9.12 -2.03 11.99
CA GLY A 100 9.84 -3.23 11.63
C GLY A 100 11.14 -2.98 10.88
N ASN A 101 11.19 -1.97 10.05
CA ASN A 101 12.40 -1.60 9.32
C ASN A 101 13.49 -1.06 10.27
N VAL A 102 13.11 -0.38 11.36
CA VAL A 102 14.06 0.11 12.37
C VAL A 102 14.73 -1.08 13.10
N LYS A 103 13.97 -2.11 13.45
CA LYS A 103 14.53 -3.28 14.14
C LYS A 103 15.42 -4.15 13.28
N GLN A 104 15.16 -4.28 11.97
CA GLN A 104 16.07 -4.98 11.06
C GLN A 104 17.42 -4.26 10.94
N ASN A 105 17.42 -2.94 10.99
CA ASN A 105 18.66 -2.15 10.97
C ASN A 105 19.39 -2.19 12.32
N GLU A 106 18.68 -2.29 13.44
CA GLU A 106 19.31 -2.42 14.78
C GLU A 106 19.90 -3.83 15.00
N SER A 107 19.33 -4.86 14.43
CA SER A 107 19.90 -6.23 14.50
C SER A 107 21.19 -6.40 13.72
N LEU A 108 21.52 -5.47 12.82
CA LEU A 108 22.81 -5.40 12.09
C LEU A 108 23.86 -4.57 12.84
N SER A 109 23.51 -3.93 13.97
CA SER A 109 24.48 -3.29 14.85
C SER A 109 25.26 -4.34 15.60
N LEU A 110 26.51 -4.56 15.21
CA LEU A 110 27.43 -5.57 15.74
C LEU A 110 27.87 -5.30 17.19
N PHE A 111 27.36 -4.23 17.82
CA PHE A 111 27.64 -3.81 19.19
C PHE A 111 26.33 -3.33 19.85
N GLY A 112 25.47 -4.33 20.17
CA GLY A 112 24.27 -4.08 20.93
C GLY A 112 24.60 -3.89 22.41
N ASP A 113 24.46 -2.67 22.91
CA ASP A 113 24.39 -2.43 24.34
C ASP A 113 23.02 -2.82 24.87
N ILE A 114 23.07 -3.68 25.88
CA ILE A 114 21.95 -4.13 26.69
C ILE A 114 21.43 -2.93 27.49
N ALA A 115 20.26 -2.44 27.15
CA ALA A 115 19.48 -1.62 28.08
C ALA A 115 18.10 -2.25 28.24
N ASP A 116 18.01 -2.95 29.37
CA ASP A 116 16.81 -3.41 30.02
C ASP A 116 15.87 -2.24 30.34
N ASN A 117 14.59 -2.40 30.09
CA ASN A 117 13.46 -2.16 30.99
C ASN A 117 12.16 -1.83 30.26
N GLY A 118 11.26 -2.81 30.32
CA GLY A 118 9.90 -2.64 30.81
C GLY A 118 8.92 -1.83 29.98
N ASP A 119 8.11 -2.50 29.38
CA ASP A 119 6.71 -2.33 28.98
C ASP A 119 6.51 -2.67 27.48
N VAL A 120 6.46 -3.95 27.23
CA VAL A 120 6.16 -4.45 25.88
C VAL A 120 4.64 -4.59 25.80
N SER A 121 3.97 -3.55 25.30
CA SER A 121 2.65 -3.72 24.69
C SER A 121 2.75 -4.82 23.62
N PRO A 122 1.72 -5.66 23.43
CA PRO A 122 1.77 -6.74 22.42
C PRO A 122 1.94 -6.10 21.05
N ARG A 123 3.18 -6.08 20.59
CA ARG A 123 3.57 -5.55 19.29
C ARG A 123 3.11 -6.51 18.23
N SER A 124 2.63 -5.97 17.10
CA SER A 124 2.20 -6.72 15.94
C SER A 124 3.06 -7.95 15.70
N GLU A 125 2.43 -9.12 15.65
CA GLU A 125 3.11 -10.37 15.34
C GLU A 125 3.58 -10.29 13.89
N TRP A 126 4.90 -10.27 13.70
CA TRP A 126 5.51 -10.35 12.38
C TRP A 126 5.42 -11.79 11.90
N GLU A 127 4.88 -11.99 10.70
CA GLU A 127 4.80 -13.30 10.06
C GLU A 127 5.83 -13.39 8.94
N TYR A 128 6.41 -14.59 8.76
CA TYR A 128 7.27 -14.83 7.61
C TYR A 128 6.40 -15.06 6.37
N ASP A 129 6.54 -14.16 5.40
CA ASP A 129 5.84 -14.25 4.12
C ASP A 129 6.72 -15.00 3.13
N GLU A 130 6.28 -16.19 2.70
CA GLU A 130 7.01 -17.02 1.73
C GLU A 130 7.09 -16.37 0.33
N GLU A 131 6.12 -15.54 -0.03
CA GLU A 131 6.05 -14.89 -1.34
C GLU A 131 7.13 -13.80 -1.46
N THR A 132 7.31 -13.00 -0.42
CA THR A 132 8.33 -11.93 -0.36
C THR A 132 9.66 -12.41 0.22
N GLN A 133 9.71 -13.61 0.81
CA GLN A 133 10.85 -14.17 1.56
C GLN A 133 11.36 -13.23 2.67
N ALA A 134 10.45 -12.53 3.31
CA ALA A 134 10.73 -11.55 4.37
C ALA A 134 9.74 -11.68 5.53
N PHE A 135 10.16 -11.21 6.70
CA PHE A 135 9.22 -10.98 7.79
C PHE A 135 8.47 -9.67 7.50
N ILE A 136 7.15 -9.75 7.46
CA ILE A 136 6.25 -8.61 7.27
C ILE A 136 5.33 -8.48 8.46
N PRO A 137 4.84 -7.26 8.78
CA PRO A 137 3.80 -7.10 9.78
C PRO A 137 2.55 -7.87 9.33
N LYS A 138 1.82 -8.41 10.30
CA LYS A 138 0.57 -9.08 10.00
C LYS A 138 -0.42 -8.08 9.38
N PRO A 139 -1.04 -8.40 8.24
CA PRO A 139 -2.04 -7.52 7.66
C PRO A 139 -3.24 -7.38 8.62
N ILE A 140 -3.76 -6.17 8.74
CA ILE A 140 -4.98 -5.92 9.53
C ILE A 140 -6.22 -6.50 8.85
N THR A 141 -6.19 -6.60 7.53
CA THR A 141 -7.27 -7.20 6.74
C THR A 141 -6.68 -7.88 5.50
N GLU A 142 -7.16 -9.08 5.21
CA GLU A 142 -6.92 -9.78 3.94
C GLU A 142 -8.23 -9.92 3.18
N TYR A 143 -8.19 -9.64 1.89
CA TYR A 143 -9.36 -9.72 1.02
C TYR A 143 -9.32 -10.97 0.15
N PRO A 144 -10.50 -11.52 -0.22
CA PRO A 144 -10.56 -12.63 -1.14
C PRO A 144 -9.93 -12.32 -2.49
N LEU A 145 -9.36 -13.33 -3.13
CA LEU A 145 -8.81 -13.22 -4.47
C LEU A 145 -9.91 -12.78 -5.45
N THR A 146 -9.71 -11.65 -6.13
CA THR A 146 -10.67 -11.08 -7.07
C THR A 146 -10.02 -10.69 -8.38
N SER A 147 -10.81 -10.48 -9.45
CA SER A 147 -10.32 -9.85 -10.68
C SER A 147 -9.97 -8.39 -10.42
N PHE A 148 -8.87 -7.90 -10.97
CA PHE A 148 -8.54 -6.47 -10.84
C PHE A 148 -9.59 -5.55 -11.49
N TYR A 149 -10.43 -6.05 -12.40
CA TYR A 149 -11.58 -5.30 -12.93
C TYR A 149 -12.73 -5.15 -11.93
N GLU A 150 -12.74 -5.94 -10.86
CA GLU A 150 -13.82 -6.03 -9.87
C GLU A 150 -13.40 -5.57 -8.47
N VAL A 151 -12.16 -5.07 -8.31
CA VAL A 151 -11.65 -4.65 -6.99
C VAL A 151 -12.49 -3.56 -6.32
N MET A 152 -13.24 -2.79 -7.09
CA MET A 152 -14.17 -1.77 -6.60
C MET A 152 -15.44 -2.36 -5.96
N ASN A 153 -15.77 -3.62 -6.23
CA ASN A 153 -17.03 -4.28 -5.82
C ASN A 153 -16.86 -5.10 -4.54
N GLY A 154 -15.67 -5.16 -3.97
CA GLY A 154 -15.28 -6.06 -2.88
C GLY A 154 -15.28 -5.44 -1.49
N GLU A 155 -16.07 -4.39 -1.24
CA GLU A 155 -16.31 -3.82 0.10
C GLU A 155 -17.68 -4.19 0.64
#